data_29798de15b61da33a1e32fe3a6364d40
#
_entry.id   29798de15b61da33a1e32fe3a6364d40
#
_cell.length_a   1.000
_cell.length_b   1.000
_cell.length_c   1.000
_cell.angle_alpha   90.00
_cell.angle_beta   90.00
_cell.angle_gamma   90.00
#
_symmetry.space_group_name_H-M   'P 1'
#
loop_
_entity.id
_entity.type
_entity.pdbx_description
1 polymer ?
#
loop_
_entity_poly.entity_id
_entity_poly.type
_entity_poly.pdbx_seq_one_letter_code
_entity_poly.pdbx_strand_id
1 'polypeptide(L)'
;MIAEEKTENPPLKKPAKKLIFEEQLSRKPNEFPWTQDFIDAMHQGFWTDKEFSFSSDIQDFNVKLNPVKKEIIVRTLSAIGQIEVAVKKFWSKLGDNLPHPSLTDLGYVMANTEVIHNNAYERLLTVLGLEDIFEENLKLDFIEGRVKYLRKYNHKFYKDSKKQYVYALTLFTLFVENVSLFSQFYIINWFNRNENVLKDTGQQVKYTRNEENIHALAGIKIINTIRSQYPELFDDELEARI
;
A
#
# COMPACT_ATOMS: atom_id res chain seq x y z
N MET A 1 45.97 49.45 -21.56
CA MET A 1 44.67 48.82 -21.73
C MET A 1 44.91 47.31 -21.84
N ILE A 2 44.68 46.57 -20.78
CA ILE A 2 44.80 45.12 -20.76
C ILE A 2 43.42 44.60 -21.10
N ALA A 3 43.29 43.88 -22.23
CA ALA A 3 42.04 43.23 -22.64
C ALA A 3 41.76 42.04 -21.70
N GLU A 4 40.67 42.10 -20.95
CA GLU A 4 40.15 40.91 -20.21
C GLU A 4 39.61 39.90 -21.21
N GLU A 5 40.30 38.80 -21.37
CA GLU A 5 39.77 37.62 -22.05
C GLU A 5 38.63 37.01 -21.21
N LYS A 6 37.40 37.19 -21.66
CA LYS A 6 36.24 36.47 -21.11
C LYS A 6 36.37 35.01 -21.50
N THR A 7 36.87 34.17 -20.60
CA THR A 7 36.75 32.72 -20.71
C THR A 7 35.29 32.32 -20.57
N GLU A 8 34.59 32.11 -21.68
CA GLU A 8 33.26 31.47 -21.66
C GLU A 8 33.44 30.05 -21.19
N ASN A 9 32.93 29.76 -20.00
CA ASN A 9 32.82 28.37 -19.52
C ASN A 9 31.97 27.58 -20.50
N PRO A 10 32.41 26.38 -20.96
CA PRO A 10 31.60 25.54 -21.83
C PRO A 10 30.27 25.19 -21.14
N PRO A 11 29.15 25.17 -21.89
CA PRO A 11 27.85 24.87 -21.33
C PRO A 11 27.89 23.51 -20.62
N LEU A 12 27.48 23.49 -19.35
CA LEU A 12 27.39 22.29 -18.56
C LEU A 12 26.48 21.31 -19.30
N LYS A 13 27.04 20.14 -19.70
CA LYS A 13 26.24 19.03 -20.28
C LYS A 13 25.17 18.65 -19.28
N LYS A 14 23.89 18.67 -19.71
CA LYS A 14 22.80 18.14 -18.89
C LYS A 14 23.15 16.70 -18.51
N PRO A 15 23.04 16.32 -17.21
CA PRO A 15 23.28 14.96 -16.81
C PRO A 15 22.35 14.00 -17.57
N ALA A 16 22.85 12.82 -17.91
CA ALA A 16 22.04 11.78 -18.55
C ALA A 16 20.88 11.41 -17.62
N LYS A 17 19.70 11.19 -18.20
CA LYS A 17 18.52 10.73 -17.45
C LYS A 17 18.79 9.39 -16.80
N LYS A 18 18.55 9.29 -15.49
CA LYS A 18 18.67 8.04 -14.75
C LYS A 18 17.46 7.15 -14.95
N LEU A 19 17.70 5.86 -15.15
CA LEU A 19 16.63 4.86 -15.20
C LEU A 19 16.21 4.44 -13.79
N ILE A 20 15.04 3.83 -13.65
CA ILE A 20 14.37 3.61 -12.35
C ILE A 20 15.17 2.72 -11.37
N PHE A 21 16.03 1.82 -11.86
CA PHE A 21 16.91 0.99 -11.04
C PHE A 21 18.32 1.59 -10.86
N GLU A 22 18.61 2.75 -11.44
CA GLU A 22 19.91 3.40 -11.32
C GLU A 22 19.90 4.37 -10.16
N GLU A 23 20.91 4.30 -9.31
CA GLU A 23 21.00 5.17 -8.13
C GLU A 23 21.10 6.65 -8.50
N GLN A 24 20.27 7.48 -7.85
CA GLN A 24 20.33 8.93 -7.92
C GLN A 24 20.46 9.51 -6.51
N LEU A 25 21.58 10.18 -6.25
CA LEU A 25 21.86 10.79 -4.93
C LEU A 25 21.20 12.15 -4.75
N SER A 26 20.93 12.88 -5.83
CA SER A 26 20.38 14.23 -5.80
C SER A 26 18.89 14.25 -6.11
N ARG A 27 18.11 15.08 -5.41
CA ARG A 27 16.68 15.31 -5.73
C ARG A 27 16.46 15.98 -7.10
N LYS A 28 17.49 16.60 -7.68
CA LYS A 28 17.42 17.27 -8.98
C LYS A 28 18.47 16.71 -9.95
N PRO A 29 18.09 16.53 -11.21
CA PRO A 29 16.73 16.63 -11.76
C PRO A 29 15.80 15.53 -11.18
N ASN A 30 14.50 15.83 -11.00
CA ASN A 30 13.54 14.80 -10.61
C ASN A 30 13.14 14.00 -11.87
N GLU A 31 13.59 12.76 -11.97
CA GLU A 31 13.33 11.89 -13.11
C GLU A 31 11.90 11.30 -13.09
N PHE A 32 11.26 11.26 -11.92
CA PHE A 32 9.92 10.71 -11.71
C PHE A 32 8.99 11.74 -11.05
N PRO A 33 8.70 12.89 -11.69
CA PRO A 33 7.91 13.97 -11.09
C PRO A 33 6.47 13.55 -10.74
N TRP A 34 5.93 12.56 -11.40
CA TRP A 34 4.61 12.00 -11.15
C TRP A 34 4.45 11.40 -9.73
N THR A 35 5.55 11.11 -9.02
CA THR A 35 5.48 10.65 -7.62
C THR A 35 4.82 11.68 -6.72
N GLN A 36 5.02 12.97 -7.02
CA GLN A 36 4.45 14.06 -6.24
C GLN A 36 2.93 14.08 -6.33
N ASP A 37 2.34 13.74 -7.48
CA ASP A 37 0.87 13.71 -7.65
C ASP A 37 0.22 12.71 -6.68
N PHE A 38 0.84 11.53 -6.49
CA PHE A 38 0.38 10.52 -5.53
C PHE A 38 0.58 10.96 -4.08
N ILE A 39 1.73 11.56 -3.76
CA ILE A 39 2.02 12.10 -2.43
C ILE A 39 1.00 13.18 -2.07
N ASP A 40 0.72 14.11 -2.97
CA ASP A 40 -0.24 15.18 -2.76
C ASP A 40 -1.67 14.64 -2.57
N ALA A 41 -2.05 13.61 -3.33
CA ALA A 41 -3.35 12.97 -3.18
C ALA A 41 -3.52 12.31 -1.80
N MET A 42 -2.48 11.63 -1.29
CA MET A 42 -2.50 11.03 0.06
C MET A 42 -2.54 12.12 1.15
N HIS A 43 -1.78 13.21 1.00
CA HIS A 43 -1.81 14.32 1.95
C HIS A 43 -3.15 15.05 1.97
N GLN A 44 -3.84 15.18 0.82
CA GLN A 44 -5.18 15.77 0.75
C GLN A 44 -6.24 14.90 1.41
N GLY A 45 -6.06 13.58 1.37
CA GLY A 45 -6.95 12.60 1.99
C GLY A 45 -6.58 12.26 3.44
N PHE A 46 -5.62 12.95 4.06
CA PHE A 46 -5.11 12.62 5.40
C PHE A 46 -6.21 12.60 6.46
N TRP A 47 -6.21 11.55 7.27
CA TRP A 47 -7.12 11.35 8.39
C TRP A 47 -6.41 10.61 9.54
N THR A 48 -7.08 10.47 10.67
CA THR A 48 -6.56 9.71 11.81
C THR A 48 -7.63 8.80 12.41
N ASP A 49 -7.20 7.77 13.11
CA ASP A 49 -8.07 6.85 13.85
C ASP A 49 -9.03 7.53 14.84
N LYS A 50 -8.71 8.77 15.24
CA LYS A 50 -9.49 9.54 16.22
C LYS A 50 -10.73 10.22 15.65
N GLU A 51 -10.92 10.21 14.33
CA GLU A 51 -12.06 10.85 13.67
C GLU A 51 -13.38 10.11 13.91
N PHE A 52 -13.32 8.83 14.26
CA PHE A 52 -14.51 7.99 14.46
C PHE A 52 -14.77 7.73 15.94
N SER A 53 -16.00 7.93 16.40
CA SER A 53 -16.40 7.65 17.79
C SER A 53 -16.75 6.19 18.01
N PHE A 54 -17.28 5.51 17.00
CA PHE A 54 -17.84 4.16 17.00
C PHE A 54 -19.01 3.96 17.99
N SER A 55 -19.55 5.01 18.59
CA SER A 55 -20.60 4.89 19.61
C SER A 55 -21.85 4.17 19.11
N SER A 56 -22.28 4.46 17.88
CA SER A 56 -23.39 3.75 17.24
C SER A 56 -23.03 2.33 16.86
N ASP A 57 -21.79 2.10 16.46
CA ASP A 57 -21.29 0.80 15.99
C ASP A 57 -21.19 -0.21 17.12
N ILE A 58 -20.80 0.24 18.34
CA ILE A 58 -20.81 -0.58 19.54
C ILE A 58 -22.25 -1.08 19.83
N GLN A 59 -23.23 -0.18 19.74
CA GLN A 59 -24.63 -0.54 19.95
C GLN A 59 -25.14 -1.48 18.85
N ASP A 60 -24.84 -1.19 17.59
CA ASP A 60 -25.22 -2.04 16.46
C ASP A 60 -24.63 -3.44 16.60
N PHE A 61 -23.36 -3.51 16.93
CA PHE A 61 -22.64 -4.76 17.11
C PHE A 61 -23.23 -5.59 18.26
N ASN A 62 -23.50 -4.96 19.40
CA ASN A 62 -24.00 -5.69 20.58
C ASN A 62 -25.47 -6.09 20.48
N VAL A 63 -26.34 -5.25 19.89
CA VAL A 63 -27.80 -5.38 19.97
C VAL A 63 -28.44 -5.85 18.66
N LYS A 64 -28.00 -5.30 17.50
CA LYS A 64 -28.69 -5.55 16.22
C LYS A 64 -28.17 -6.77 15.46
N LEU A 65 -26.88 -7.08 15.60
CA LEU A 65 -26.25 -8.16 14.85
C LEU A 65 -26.47 -9.51 15.55
N ASN A 66 -26.93 -10.51 14.79
CA ASN A 66 -26.97 -11.89 15.26
C ASN A 66 -25.56 -12.51 15.28
N PRO A 67 -25.36 -13.66 15.95
CA PRO A 67 -24.03 -14.28 16.11
C PRO A 67 -23.31 -14.56 14.77
N VAL A 68 -24.02 -15.01 13.74
CA VAL A 68 -23.44 -15.31 12.43
C VAL A 68 -22.90 -14.04 11.75
N LYS A 69 -23.67 -12.95 11.79
CA LYS A 69 -23.25 -11.68 11.23
C LYS A 69 -22.04 -11.09 11.97
N LYS A 70 -22.06 -11.18 13.32
CA LYS A 70 -20.92 -10.80 14.15
C LYS A 70 -19.66 -11.56 13.73
N GLU A 71 -19.76 -12.88 13.59
CA GLU A 71 -18.64 -13.72 13.20
C GLU A 71 -18.07 -13.33 11.82
N ILE A 72 -18.91 -13.08 10.82
CA ILE A 72 -18.48 -12.62 9.49
C ILE A 72 -17.72 -11.30 9.60
N ILE A 73 -18.27 -10.33 10.33
CA ILE A 73 -17.65 -9.00 10.51
C ILE A 73 -16.29 -9.12 11.22
N VAL A 74 -16.23 -9.85 12.33
CA VAL A 74 -15.01 -10.05 13.11
C VAL A 74 -13.92 -10.71 12.30
N ARG A 75 -14.24 -11.79 11.59
CA ARG A 75 -13.28 -12.47 10.71
C ARG A 75 -12.78 -11.56 9.58
N THR A 76 -13.68 -10.75 9.04
CA THR A 76 -13.31 -9.78 7.97
C THR A 76 -12.38 -8.70 8.50
N LEU A 77 -12.68 -8.11 9.66
CA LEU A 77 -11.83 -7.08 10.29
C LEU A 77 -10.47 -7.67 10.70
N SER A 78 -10.44 -8.88 11.23
CA SER A 78 -9.19 -9.59 11.57
C SER A 78 -8.32 -9.82 10.33
N ALA A 79 -8.95 -10.16 9.21
CA ALA A 79 -8.23 -10.36 7.96
C ALA A 79 -7.66 -9.06 7.38
N ILE A 80 -8.35 -7.92 7.51
CA ILE A 80 -7.83 -6.60 7.11
C ILE A 80 -6.63 -6.23 7.99
N GLY A 81 -6.81 -6.18 9.30
CA GLY A 81 -5.75 -5.75 10.22
C GLY A 81 -4.47 -6.57 10.14
N GLN A 82 -4.56 -7.85 9.73
CA GLN A 82 -3.39 -8.70 9.55
C GLN A 82 -2.58 -8.35 8.29
N ILE A 83 -3.22 -7.90 7.22
CA ILE A 83 -2.54 -7.54 5.96
C ILE A 83 -1.73 -6.26 6.13
N GLU A 84 -2.28 -5.26 6.77
CA GLU A 84 -1.68 -3.94 6.98
C GLU A 84 -0.26 -4.01 7.59
N VAL A 85 0.01 -5.02 8.43
CA VAL A 85 1.35 -5.24 8.99
C VAL A 85 2.39 -5.57 7.94
N ALA A 86 2.00 -6.27 6.87
CA ALA A 86 2.92 -6.65 5.79
C ALA A 86 3.09 -5.53 4.77
N VAL A 87 2.03 -4.80 4.46
CA VAL A 87 1.96 -3.77 3.42
C VAL A 87 2.89 -2.60 3.73
N LYS A 88 2.84 -2.05 4.95
CA LYS A 88 3.74 -0.96 5.34
C LYS A 88 5.22 -1.31 5.22
N LYS A 89 5.59 -2.57 5.50
CA LYS A 89 6.98 -3.04 5.34
C LYS A 89 7.39 -3.15 3.88
N PHE A 90 6.45 -3.44 3.00
CA PHE A 90 6.71 -3.51 1.57
C PHE A 90 6.99 -2.10 1.02
N TRP A 91 6.09 -1.17 1.24
CA TRP A 91 6.22 0.20 0.73
C TRP A 91 7.40 0.96 1.34
N SER A 92 7.70 0.76 2.61
CA SER A 92 8.86 1.41 3.25
C SER A 92 10.20 1.08 2.59
N LYS A 93 10.28 -0.02 1.83
CA LYS A 93 11.48 -0.45 1.10
C LYS A 93 11.48 -0.04 -0.38
N LEU A 94 10.55 0.81 -0.79
CA LEU A 94 10.46 1.23 -2.18
C LEU A 94 11.78 1.87 -2.65
N GLY A 95 12.34 2.78 -1.86
CA GLY A 95 13.60 3.46 -2.14
C GLY A 95 14.83 2.53 -2.13
N ASP A 96 14.80 1.43 -1.37
CA ASP A 96 15.87 0.45 -1.36
C ASP A 96 15.98 -0.31 -2.68
N ASN A 97 14.83 -0.52 -3.34
CA ASN A 97 14.75 -1.24 -4.61
C ASN A 97 14.79 -0.30 -5.83
N LEU A 98 14.29 0.91 -5.67
CA LEU A 98 14.24 1.95 -6.70
C LEU A 98 14.92 3.21 -6.15
N PRO A 99 16.28 3.31 -6.27
CA PRO A 99 17.08 4.22 -5.47
C PRO A 99 17.06 5.67 -6.02
N HIS A 100 15.87 6.26 -6.04
CA HIS A 100 15.64 7.66 -6.36
C HIS A 100 14.96 8.39 -5.19
N PRO A 101 15.39 9.60 -4.82
CA PRO A 101 14.80 10.34 -3.70
C PRO A 101 13.30 10.52 -3.78
N SER A 102 12.75 10.77 -4.97
CA SER A 102 11.30 10.95 -5.16
C SER A 102 10.50 9.65 -5.00
N LEU A 103 11.07 8.49 -5.36
CA LEU A 103 10.47 7.17 -5.12
C LEU A 103 10.60 6.76 -3.65
N THR A 104 11.71 7.11 -3.00
CA THR A 104 11.89 6.93 -1.56
C THR A 104 10.84 7.71 -0.77
N ASP A 105 10.64 8.99 -1.11
CA ASP A 105 9.62 9.83 -0.49
C ASP A 105 8.22 9.25 -0.68
N LEU A 106 7.87 8.79 -1.89
CA LEU A 106 6.60 8.12 -2.17
C LEU A 106 6.41 6.87 -1.29
N GLY A 107 7.43 6.01 -1.20
CA GLY A 107 7.38 4.80 -0.38
C GLY A 107 7.17 5.09 1.10
N TYR A 108 7.80 6.14 1.63
CA TYR A 108 7.62 6.54 3.03
C TYR A 108 6.23 7.11 3.30
N VAL A 109 5.66 7.88 2.38
CA VAL A 109 4.29 8.40 2.53
C VAL A 109 3.28 7.26 2.46
N MET A 110 3.40 6.33 1.50
CA MET A 110 2.57 5.12 1.43
C MET A 110 2.68 4.29 2.71
N ALA A 111 3.90 4.04 3.19
CA ALA A 111 4.09 3.31 4.44
C ALA A 111 3.50 4.03 5.67
N ASN A 112 3.46 5.36 5.67
CA ASN A 112 2.83 6.14 6.74
C ASN A 112 1.30 6.02 6.73
N THR A 113 0.65 5.98 5.57
CA THR A 113 -0.80 5.72 5.50
C THR A 113 -1.14 4.34 6.07
N GLU A 114 -0.29 3.33 5.84
CA GLU A 114 -0.47 1.99 6.44
C GLU A 114 -0.30 1.99 7.97
N VAL A 115 0.47 2.93 8.54
CA VAL A 115 0.52 3.10 10.00
C VAL A 115 -0.81 3.64 10.52
N ILE A 116 -1.44 4.56 9.79
CA ILE A 116 -2.77 5.10 10.13
C ILE A 116 -3.82 3.98 10.07
N HIS A 117 -3.81 3.16 9.01
CA HIS A 117 -4.70 2.01 8.87
C HIS A 117 -4.53 1.03 10.03
N ASN A 118 -3.30 0.65 10.38
CA ASN A 118 -3.04 -0.24 11.51
C ASN A 118 -3.64 0.31 12.82
N ASN A 119 -3.37 1.58 13.13
CA ASN A 119 -3.88 2.21 14.36
C ASN A 119 -5.42 2.24 14.35
N ALA A 120 -6.02 2.51 13.20
CA ALA A 120 -7.46 2.60 13.06
C ALA A 120 -8.16 1.23 13.23
N TYR A 121 -7.62 0.17 12.66
CA TYR A 121 -8.17 -1.18 12.85
C TYR A 121 -7.89 -1.72 14.24
N GLU A 122 -6.72 -1.48 14.84
CA GLU A 122 -6.44 -1.82 16.24
C GLU A 122 -7.44 -1.14 17.17
N ARG A 123 -7.64 0.17 17.02
CA ARG A 123 -8.61 0.92 17.82
C ARG A 123 -10.03 0.40 17.63
N LEU A 124 -10.44 0.08 16.38
CA LEU A 124 -11.76 -0.48 16.11
C LEU A 124 -11.98 -1.81 16.82
N LEU A 125 -10.99 -2.70 16.80
CA LEU A 125 -11.06 -3.99 17.51
C LEU A 125 -11.17 -3.78 19.02
N THR A 126 -10.37 -2.89 19.60
CA THR A 126 -10.44 -2.52 21.02
C THR A 126 -11.81 -1.98 21.42
N VAL A 127 -12.34 -1.02 20.66
CA VAL A 127 -13.64 -0.40 20.94
C VAL A 127 -14.80 -1.40 20.85
N LEU A 128 -14.72 -2.37 19.97
CA LEU A 128 -15.71 -3.45 19.83
C LEU A 128 -15.49 -4.60 20.83
N GLY A 129 -14.39 -4.60 21.62
CA GLY A 129 -14.06 -5.68 22.57
C GLY A 129 -13.65 -6.98 21.88
N LEU A 130 -12.91 -6.90 20.78
CA LEU A 130 -12.58 -8.03 19.90
C LEU A 130 -11.08 -8.41 19.93
N GLU A 131 -10.29 -7.89 20.84
CA GLU A 131 -8.84 -8.10 20.89
C GLU A 131 -8.47 -9.58 21.03
N ASP A 132 -9.09 -10.29 21.97
CA ASP A 132 -8.82 -11.72 22.17
C ASP A 132 -9.24 -12.57 20.98
N ILE A 133 -10.39 -12.21 20.37
CA ILE A 133 -10.92 -12.90 19.17
C ILE A 133 -10.01 -12.67 17.96
N PHE A 134 -9.38 -11.51 17.88
CA PHE A 134 -8.43 -11.22 16.80
C PHE A 134 -7.25 -12.19 16.85
N GLU A 135 -6.64 -12.41 18.02
CA GLU A 135 -5.53 -13.36 18.17
C GLU A 135 -5.95 -14.81 17.83
N GLU A 136 -7.16 -15.21 18.21
CA GLU A 136 -7.71 -16.52 17.85
C GLU A 136 -7.91 -16.65 16.35
N ASN A 137 -8.44 -15.62 15.69
CA ASN A 137 -8.69 -15.60 14.26
C ASN A 137 -7.40 -15.67 13.43
N LEU A 138 -6.25 -15.23 13.96
CA LEU A 138 -4.96 -15.40 13.28
C LEU A 138 -4.59 -16.86 13.03
N LYS A 139 -5.18 -17.80 13.80
CA LYS A 139 -4.97 -19.24 13.67
C LYS A 139 -5.91 -19.91 12.65
N LEU A 140 -6.86 -19.16 12.10
CA LEU A 140 -7.75 -19.68 11.06
C LEU A 140 -6.99 -19.96 9.77
N ASP A 141 -7.21 -21.11 9.17
CA ASP A 141 -6.48 -21.62 8.00
C ASP A 141 -6.40 -20.60 6.86
N PHE A 142 -7.49 -19.87 6.60
CA PHE A 142 -7.52 -18.88 5.52
C PHE A 142 -6.67 -17.63 5.84
N ILE A 143 -6.60 -17.19 7.10
CA ILE A 143 -5.74 -16.07 7.53
C ILE A 143 -4.28 -16.54 7.55
N GLU A 144 -4.01 -17.72 8.13
CA GLU A 144 -2.68 -18.31 8.11
C GLU A 144 -2.17 -18.52 6.68
N GLY A 145 -3.04 -19.00 5.78
CA GLY A 145 -2.75 -19.15 4.35
C GLY A 145 -2.35 -17.83 3.69
N ARG A 146 -3.06 -16.74 4.01
CA ARG A 146 -2.72 -15.39 3.51
C ARG A 146 -1.39 -14.88 4.05
N VAL A 147 -1.13 -15.05 5.34
CA VAL A 147 0.16 -14.68 5.94
C VAL A 147 1.30 -15.47 5.30
N LYS A 148 1.13 -16.77 5.08
CA LYS A 148 2.10 -17.60 4.35
C LYS A 148 2.30 -17.13 2.92
N TYR A 149 1.21 -16.75 2.24
CA TYR A 149 1.27 -16.21 0.88
C TYR A 149 2.02 -14.88 0.84
N LEU A 150 1.71 -13.94 1.73
CA LEU A 150 2.44 -12.68 1.86
C LEU A 150 3.94 -12.88 2.15
N ARG A 151 4.28 -13.91 2.93
CA ARG A 151 5.68 -14.27 3.19
C ARG A 151 6.40 -14.85 1.95
N LYS A 152 5.67 -15.42 0.99
CA LYS A 152 6.25 -15.91 -0.26
C LYS A 152 6.90 -14.80 -1.10
N TYR A 153 6.45 -13.56 -1.00
CA TYR A 153 7.10 -12.44 -1.68
C TYR A 153 8.54 -12.21 -1.22
N ASN A 154 8.88 -12.66 -0.02
CA ASN A 154 10.24 -12.64 0.50
C ASN A 154 11.07 -13.83 0.02
N HIS A 155 10.48 -14.83 -0.66
CA HIS A 155 11.21 -15.95 -1.24
C HIS A 155 11.90 -15.52 -2.55
N LYS A 156 13.18 -15.83 -2.65
CA LYS A 156 13.97 -15.55 -3.85
C LYS A 156 13.69 -16.60 -4.92
N PHE A 157 12.76 -16.31 -5.82
CA PHE A 157 12.46 -17.18 -6.98
C PHE A 157 13.42 -16.94 -8.13
N TYR A 158 13.89 -15.70 -8.29
CA TYR A 158 14.80 -15.30 -9.35
C TYR A 158 16.17 -14.97 -8.79
N LYS A 159 17.21 -15.32 -9.55
CA LYS A 159 18.58 -14.88 -9.26
C LYS A 159 18.78 -13.40 -9.55
N ASP A 160 18.12 -12.89 -10.60
CA ASP A 160 18.08 -11.46 -10.90
C ASP A 160 17.22 -10.73 -9.87
N SER A 161 17.83 -9.84 -9.13
CA SER A 161 17.17 -9.07 -8.08
C SER A 161 16.10 -8.12 -8.62
N LYS A 162 16.30 -7.57 -9.83
CA LYS A 162 15.31 -6.69 -10.49
C LYS A 162 14.07 -7.47 -10.90
N LYS A 163 14.26 -8.64 -11.54
CA LYS A 163 13.14 -9.53 -11.90
C LYS A 163 12.38 -10.00 -10.66
N GLN A 164 13.10 -10.36 -9.59
CA GLN A 164 12.50 -10.72 -8.30
C GLN A 164 11.66 -9.58 -7.73
N TYR A 165 12.17 -8.35 -7.80
CA TYR A 165 11.43 -7.18 -7.33
C TYR A 165 10.19 -6.89 -8.17
N VAL A 166 10.29 -6.97 -9.50
CA VAL A 166 9.13 -6.81 -10.42
C VAL A 166 8.05 -7.83 -10.10
N TYR A 167 8.42 -9.10 -9.87
CA TYR A 167 7.49 -10.14 -9.45
C TYR A 167 6.77 -9.77 -8.14
N ALA A 168 7.53 -9.41 -7.10
CA ALA A 168 6.96 -9.03 -5.82
C ALA A 168 6.07 -7.79 -5.92
N LEU A 169 6.50 -6.76 -6.63
CA LEU A 169 5.76 -5.53 -6.84
C LEU A 169 4.44 -5.78 -7.57
N THR A 170 4.45 -6.60 -8.62
CA THR A 170 3.25 -6.93 -9.39
C THR A 170 2.23 -7.66 -8.53
N LEU A 171 2.66 -8.67 -7.80
CA LEU A 171 1.78 -9.42 -6.90
C LEU A 171 1.21 -8.53 -5.79
N PHE A 172 2.05 -7.70 -5.16
CA PHE A 172 1.62 -6.80 -4.10
C PHE A 172 0.59 -5.79 -4.63
N THR A 173 0.93 -5.07 -5.69
CA THR A 173 0.08 -4.04 -6.28
C THR A 173 -1.26 -4.60 -6.78
N LEU A 174 -1.25 -5.71 -7.53
CA LEU A 174 -2.45 -6.21 -8.19
C LEU A 174 -3.31 -7.08 -7.28
N PHE A 175 -2.72 -7.90 -6.42
CA PHE A 175 -3.48 -8.87 -5.63
C PHE A 175 -3.69 -8.45 -4.17
N VAL A 176 -2.73 -7.78 -3.54
CA VAL A 176 -2.92 -7.30 -2.17
C VAL A 176 -3.77 -6.05 -2.17
N GLU A 177 -3.31 -4.99 -2.84
CA GLU A 177 -3.96 -3.67 -2.83
C GLU A 177 -5.31 -3.64 -3.57
N ASN A 178 -5.44 -4.36 -4.71
CA ASN A 178 -6.67 -4.32 -5.51
C ASN A 178 -7.67 -5.43 -5.24
N VAL A 179 -7.23 -6.65 -4.93
CA VAL A 179 -8.16 -7.79 -4.83
C VAL A 179 -8.40 -8.16 -3.37
N SER A 180 -7.31 -8.37 -2.63
CA SER A 180 -7.41 -8.94 -1.28
C SER A 180 -8.12 -8.00 -0.32
N LEU A 181 -7.70 -6.75 -0.24
CA LEU A 181 -8.30 -5.74 0.63
C LEU A 181 -9.71 -5.34 0.17
N PHE A 182 -9.91 -5.10 -1.13
CA PHE A 182 -11.20 -4.68 -1.66
C PHE A 182 -12.32 -5.71 -1.45
N SER A 183 -12.01 -7.01 -1.48
CA SER A 183 -13.00 -8.05 -1.18
C SER A 183 -13.54 -7.93 0.24
N GLN A 184 -12.70 -7.56 1.19
CA GLN A 184 -13.07 -7.38 2.60
C GLN A 184 -13.78 -6.07 2.84
N PHE A 185 -13.31 -4.99 2.23
CA PHE A 185 -14.01 -3.69 2.25
C PHE A 185 -15.44 -3.82 1.72
N TYR A 186 -15.64 -4.65 0.69
CA TYR A 186 -16.97 -4.93 0.16
C TYR A 186 -17.88 -5.56 1.22
N ILE A 187 -17.39 -6.55 1.97
CA ILE A 187 -18.20 -7.24 3.01
C ILE A 187 -18.65 -6.23 4.08
N ILE A 188 -17.75 -5.42 4.62
CA ILE A 188 -18.10 -4.41 5.65
C ILE A 188 -19.09 -3.39 5.11
N ASN A 189 -18.83 -2.84 3.91
CA ASN A 189 -19.72 -1.88 3.29
C ASN A 189 -21.07 -2.47 2.91
N TRP A 190 -21.17 -3.78 2.64
CA TRP A 190 -22.42 -4.47 2.41
C TRP A 190 -23.32 -4.40 3.64
N PHE A 191 -22.81 -4.67 4.84
CA PHE A 191 -23.57 -4.55 6.09
C PHE A 191 -23.99 -3.10 6.34
N ASN A 192 -23.10 -2.16 6.13
CA ASN A 192 -23.42 -0.74 6.29
C ASN A 192 -24.55 -0.31 5.35
N ARG A 193 -24.48 -0.67 4.07
CA ARG A 193 -25.44 -0.25 3.05
C ARG A 193 -26.80 -0.97 3.16
N ASN A 194 -26.79 -2.28 3.40
CA ASN A 194 -28.00 -3.09 3.30
C ASN A 194 -28.73 -3.26 4.63
N GLU A 195 -28.01 -3.20 5.75
CA GLU A 195 -28.60 -3.34 7.09
C GLU A 195 -28.56 -2.06 7.91
N ASN A 196 -27.97 -1.01 7.40
CA ASN A 196 -27.82 0.29 8.06
C ASN A 196 -27.18 0.20 9.46
N VAL A 197 -26.12 -0.60 9.57
CA VAL A 197 -25.31 -0.81 10.77
C VAL A 197 -23.86 -0.44 10.53
N LEU A 198 -23.07 -0.27 11.59
CA LEU A 198 -21.63 -0.05 11.54
C LEU A 198 -21.23 1.17 10.69
N LYS A 199 -21.82 2.33 10.99
CA LYS A 199 -21.64 3.55 10.18
C LYS A 199 -20.23 4.10 10.22
N ASP A 200 -19.64 4.19 11.39
CA ASP A 200 -18.28 4.69 11.57
C ASP A 200 -17.25 3.67 10.99
N THR A 201 -17.46 2.37 11.24
CA THR A 201 -16.68 1.29 10.62
C THR A 201 -16.73 1.36 9.09
N GLY A 202 -17.93 1.53 8.52
CA GLY A 202 -18.11 1.69 7.08
C GLY A 202 -17.42 2.93 6.51
N GLN A 203 -17.41 4.03 7.26
CA GLN A 203 -16.73 5.26 6.86
C GLN A 203 -15.19 5.11 6.95
N GLN A 204 -14.69 4.48 8.01
CA GLN A 204 -13.25 4.16 8.13
C GLN A 204 -12.79 3.28 6.97
N VAL A 205 -13.51 2.21 6.67
CA VAL A 205 -13.22 1.33 5.53
C VAL A 205 -13.25 2.10 4.20
N LYS A 206 -14.12 3.09 4.07
CA LYS A 206 -14.18 3.94 2.87
C LYS A 206 -12.92 4.82 2.74
N TYR A 207 -12.41 5.36 3.84
CA TYR A 207 -11.18 6.16 3.83
C TYR A 207 -9.98 5.27 3.48
N THR A 208 -9.80 4.14 4.17
CA THR A 208 -8.77 3.15 3.83
C THR A 208 -8.84 2.78 2.34
N ARG A 209 -10.00 2.38 1.84
CA ARG A 209 -10.18 2.00 0.43
C ARG A 209 -9.75 3.09 -0.56
N ASN A 210 -9.98 4.36 -0.24
CA ASN A 210 -9.58 5.45 -1.13
C ASN A 210 -8.05 5.56 -1.21
N GLU A 211 -7.34 5.36 -0.10
CA GLU A 211 -5.89 5.37 -0.04
C GLU A 211 -5.29 4.14 -0.72
N GLU A 212 -5.87 2.94 -0.50
CA GLU A 212 -5.45 1.72 -1.20
C GLU A 212 -5.59 1.84 -2.72
N ASN A 213 -6.60 2.55 -3.20
CA ASN A 213 -6.71 2.85 -4.63
C ASN A 213 -5.56 3.73 -5.13
N ILE A 214 -5.08 4.68 -4.31
CA ILE A 214 -3.92 5.51 -4.65
C ILE A 214 -2.65 4.64 -4.66
N HIS A 215 -2.46 3.74 -3.67
CA HIS A 215 -1.34 2.80 -3.61
C HIS A 215 -1.30 1.89 -4.85
N ALA A 216 -2.45 1.32 -5.20
CA ALA A 216 -2.58 0.47 -6.38
C ALA A 216 -2.21 1.21 -7.67
N LEU A 217 -2.71 2.45 -7.86
CA LEU A 217 -2.40 3.27 -9.03
C LEU A 217 -0.92 3.67 -9.08
N ALA A 218 -0.32 4.01 -7.93
CA ALA A 218 1.11 4.30 -7.83
C ALA A 218 1.94 3.07 -8.20
N GLY A 219 1.60 1.89 -7.66
CA GLY A 219 2.25 0.63 -7.99
C GLY A 219 2.15 0.28 -9.48
N ILE A 220 0.97 0.44 -10.10
CA ILE A 220 0.77 0.26 -11.55
C ILE A 220 1.65 1.24 -12.34
N LYS A 221 1.77 2.49 -11.90
CA LYS A 221 2.62 3.48 -12.55
C LYS A 221 4.09 3.09 -12.48
N ILE A 222 4.55 2.57 -11.34
CA ILE A 222 5.91 2.04 -11.17
C ILE A 222 6.14 0.85 -12.11
N ILE A 223 5.24 -0.15 -12.11
CA ILE A 223 5.32 -1.33 -12.97
C ILE A 223 5.43 -0.93 -14.44
N ASN A 224 4.57 -0.03 -14.91
CA ASN A 224 4.59 0.45 -16.29
C ASN A 224 5.88 1.23 -16.62
N THR A 225 6.42 1.96 -15.66
CA THR A 225 7.71 2.65 -15.83
C THR A 225 8.85 1.64 -15.98
N ILE A 226 8.88 0.61 -15.12
CA ILE A 226 9.87 -0.47 -15.23
C ILE A 226 9.73 -1.19 -16.57
N ARG A 227 8.50 -1.57 -16.96
CA ARG A 227 8.23 -2.25 -18.23
C ARG A 227 8.70 -1.46 -19.45
N SER A 228 8.54 -0.14 -19.41
CA SER A 228 9.02 0.74 -20.48
C SER A 228 10.54 0.84 -20.55
N GLN A 229 11.24 0.73 -19.43
CA GLN A 229 12.69 0.91 -19.35
C GLN A 229 13.46 -0.42 -19.40
N TYR A 230 12.84 -1.51 -18.97
CA TYR A 230 13.41 -2.86 -18.85
C TYR A 230 12.39 -3.91 -19.33
N PRO A 231 11.99 -3.90 -20.62
CA PRO A 231 10.98 -4.82 -21.13
C PRO A 231 11.40 -6.30 -21.01
N GLU A 232 12.70 -6.58 -20.99
CA GLU A 232 13.26 -7.92 -20.85
C GLU A 232 12.96 -8.58 -19.50
N LEU A 233 12.54 -7.81 -18.49
CA LEU A 233 12.13 -8.37 -17.19
C LEU A 233 10.72 -8.97 -17.20
N PHE A 234 9.92 -8.68 -18.25
CA PHE A 234 8.53 -9.10 -18.41
C PHE A 234 8.41 -10.19 -19.48
N ASP A 235 9.00 -11.33 -19.20
CA ASP A 235 9.00 -12.50 -20.08
C ASP A 235 7.90 -13.51 -19.72
N ASP A 236 7.74 -14.53 -20.59
CA ASP A 236 6.73 -15.59 -20.44
C ASP A 236 6.85 -16.33 -19.09
N GLU A 237 8.07 -16.46 -18.55
CA GLU A 237 8.28 -17.09 -17.24
C GLU A 237 7.66 -16.24 -16.10
N LEU A 238 7.83 -14.92 -16.16
CA LEU A 238 7.22 -14.01 -15.19
C LEU A 238 5.70 -14.04 -15.31
N GLU A 239 5.17 -13.95 -16.54
CA GLU A 239 3.72 -13.97 -16.79
C GLU A 239 3.07 -15.28 -16.31
N ALA A 240 3.70 -16.42 -16.55
CA ALA A 240 3.19 -17.72 -16.10
C ALA A 240 3.22 -17.88 -14.56
N ARG A 241 4.01 -17.07 -13.86
CA ARG A 241 4.17 -17.12 -12.41
C ARG A 241 3.27 -16.15 -11.65
N ILE A 242 2.80 -15.09 -12.31
CA ILE A 242 1.80 -14.14 -11.81
C ILE A 242 0.40 -14.71 -11.99
#